data_b18873a75c80b7eb420fc14adecd9767
#
_entry.id   b18873a75c80b7eb420fc14adecd9767
#
_cell.length_a   1.000
_cell.length_b   1.000
_cell.length_c   1.000
_cell.angle_alpha   90.00
_cell.angle_beta   90.00
_cell.angle_gamma   90.00
#
_symmetry.space_group_name_H-M   'P 1'
#
loop_
_entity.id
_entity.type
_entity.pdbx_description
1 polymer ?
#
loop_
_entity_poly.entity_id
_entity_poly.type
_entity_poly.pdbx_seq_one_letter_code
_entity_poly.pdbx_strand_id
1 'polypeptide(L)'
;MNKSKQIVDKYGDGIDDPELVLDYDPLFKNVLGSGVDRRDFLKMGSLAAMSSLIPSAATFAQEKKWDPVVRIGYIPITDAAALLVAHELGFFKKEGIDSVRPTLIRGWSPLVEAFASHRFNLTHMLIPIPIWMRYNNKYPLKITAWDHTNGSAIIVHKDSGINSPKDFGGKQFAVPYWYSIHNIVSQKIMKEAGITPVIRPQTAKLGPNECNFLVLNPPDMPPALAAKSIDGYCVAEPFNALGEIKAGGKVLRFTGDVWKGHPCCVVVMHEADAMDPDRAAWAQGVHNAIIAAQIHLGENREEMAQ
;
A
#
# COMPACT_ATOMS: atom_id res chain seq x y z
N MET A 1 20.00 -28.62 0.56
CA MET A 1 18.66 -28.32 1.10
C MET A 1 18.54 -26.82 1.26
N ASN A 2 17.61 -26.21 0.56
CA ASN A 2 17.51 -24.75 0.40
C ASN A 2 16.88 -24.12 1.65
N LYS A 3 17.53 -23.10 2.25
CA LYS A 3 17.06 -22.43 3.48
C LYS A 3 15.66 -21.81 3.34
N SER A 4 15.22 -21.51 2.14
CA SER A 4 13.86 -21.01 1.86
C SER A 4 12.77 -22.05 2.14
N LYS A 5 13.05 -23.34 1.90
CA LYS A 5 12.12 -24.43 2.16
C LYS A 5 11.89 -24.66 3.66
N GLN A 6 12.92 -24.42 4.50
CA GLN A 6 12.81 -24.56 5.96
C GLN A 6 11.95 -23.47 6.63
N ILE A 7 11.77 -22.30 5.98
CA ILE A 7 10.94 -21.22 6.51
C ILE A 7 9.47 -21.48 6.21
N VAL A 8 9.15 -22.04 5.04
CA VAL A 8 7.78 -22.40 4.63
C VAL A 8 7.22 -23.52 5.49
N ASP A 9 8.02 -24.57 5.79
CA ASP A 9 7.63 -25.71 6.62
C ASP A 9 7.37 -25.35 8.10
N LYS A 10 7.84 -24.17 8.56
CA LYS A 10 7.71 -23.72 9.96
C LYS A 10 6.46 -22.88 10.23
N TYR A 11 5.85 -22.29 9.21
CA TYR A 11 4.74 -21.34 9.37
C TYR A 11 3.44 -21.71 8.65
N GLY A 12 3.33 -22.97 8.19
CA GLY A 12 2.06 -23.64 7.82
C GLY A 12 1.26 -23.01 6.67
N ASP A 13 0.97 -23.80 5.70
CA ASP A 13 -0.19 -23.78 4.79
C ASP A 13 -0.66 -22.43 4.22
N GLY A 14 0.18 -21.75 3.43
CA GLY A 14 -0.37 -20.60 2.75
C GLY A 14 0.48 -20.07 1.62
N ILE A 15 0.27 -20.50 0.44
CA ILE A 15 0.85 -20.13 -0.84
C ILE A 15 1.90 -21.13 -1.28
N ASP A 16 1.43 -22.28 -1.76
CA ASP A 16 2.27 -23.31 -2.40
C ASP A 16 2.73 -22.93 -3.83
N ASP A 17 2.44 -21.70 -4.28
CA ASP A 17 2.80 -21.28 -5.64
C ASP A 17 3.65 -20.01 -5.66
N PRO A 18 4.99 -20.16 -5.68
CA PRO A 18 5.89 -19.01 -5.87
C PRO A 18 5.75 -18.36 -7.25
N GLU A 19 5.08 -18.99 -8.22
CA GLU A 19 4.83 -18.41 -9.55
C GLU A 19 3.74 -17.31 -9.49
N LEU A 20 2.90 -17.29 -8.45
CA LEU A 20 1.87 -16.27 -8.28
C LEU A 20 2.44 -14.84 -8.15
N VAL A 21 3.67 -14.70 -7.73
CA VAL A 21 4.37 -13.41 -7.57
C VAL A 21 5.33 -13.14 -8.73
N LEU A 22 5.83 -14.18 -9.41
CA LEU A 22 6.87 -14.05 -10.44
C LEU A 22 6.33 -13.85 -11.86
N ASP A 23 5.10 -14.25 -12.15
CA ASP A 23 4.47 -14.08 -13.48
C ASP A 23 4.10 -12.62 -13.80
N TYR A 24 4.34 -11.70 -12.87
CA TYR A 24 4.08 -10.26 -13.06
C TYR A 24 5.18 -9.50 -13.79
N ASP A 25 6.37 -10.03 -13.90
CA ASP A 25 7.51 -9.33 -14.48
C ASP A 25 7.29 -8.86 -15.95
N PRO A 26 6.62 -9.64 -16.83
CA PRO A 26 6.30 -9.19 -18.19
C PRO A 26 5.23 -8.09 -18.23
N LEU A 27 4.25 -8.12 -17.30
CA LEU A 27 3.18 -7.11 -17.24
C LEU A 27 3.70 -5.79 -16.68
N PHE A 28 4.61 -5.84 -15.71
CA PHE A 28 5.25 -4.65 -15.13
C PHE A 28 6.20 -3.95 -16.08
N LYS A 29 6.95 -4.68 -16.91
CA LYS A 29 7.81 -4.09 -17.95
C LYS A 29 7.03 -3.25 -18.95
N ASN A 30 5.80 -3.63 -19.26
CA ASN A 30 4.96 -2.91 -20.23
C ASN A 30 4.22 -1.70 -19.62
N VAL A 31 3.95 -1.71 -18.32
CA VAL A 31 3.26 -0.61 -17.61
C VAL A 31 4.23 0.47 -17.13
N LEU A 32 5.47 0.09 -16.80
CA LEU A 32 6.55 1.01 -16.40
C LEU A 32 7.51 1.34 -17.56
N GLY A 33 7.26 0.83 -18.76
CA GLY A 33 8.13 0.92 -19.94
C GLY A 33 8.28 2.30 -20.60
N SER A 34 7.83 3.38 -19.95
CA SER A 34 8.17 4.77 -20.32
C SER A 34 9.05 5.44 -19.28
N GLY A 35 9.77 4.68 -18.48
CA GLY A 35 10.75 5.18 -17.53
C GLY A 35 11.93 5.79 -18.27
N VAL A 36 12.23 7.04 -17.97
CA VAL A 36 13.45 7.73 -18.37
C VAL A 36 14.67 6.81 -18.12
N ASP A 37 15.40 6.46 -19.18
CA ASP A 37 16.56 5.60 -19.08
C ASP A 37 17.60 6.27 -18.16
N ARG A 38 18.28 5.45 -17.34
CA ARG A 38 19.35 5.87 -16.45
C ARG A 38 20.41 6.72 -17.17
N ARG A 39 20.61 6.50 -18.49
CA ARG A 39 21.48 7.29 -19.35
C ARG A 39 20.95 8.71 -19.61
N ASP A 40 19.64 8.89 -19.72
CA ASP A 40 19.03 10.19 -19.98
C ASP A 40 19.01 11.06 -18.72
N PHE A 41 18.85 10.45 -17.54
CA PHE A 41 19.02 11.12 -16.24
C PHE A 41 20.47 11.60 -16.04
N LEU A 42 21.45 10.80 -16.45
CA LEU A 42 22.88 11.19 -16.37
C LEU A 42 23.27 12.26 -17.39
N LYS A 43 22.61 12.34 -18.54
CA LYS A 43 22.84 13.41 -19.55
C LYS A 43 22.27 14.77 -19.10
N MET A 44 21.21 14.78 -18.30
CA MET A 44 20.71 16.01 -17.68
C MET A 44 21.60 16.54 -16.56
N GLY A 45 22.43 15.69 -15.95
CA GLY A 45 23.39 16.06 -14.90
C GLY A 45 24.74 16.60 -15.41
N SER A 46 25.03 16.54 -16.71
CA SER A 46 26.35 16.88 -17.25
C SER A 46 26.56 18.33 -17.70
N LEU A 47 25.62 19.24 -17.40
CA LEU A 47 25.74 20.68 -17.70
C LEU A 47 26.20 21.52 -16.51
N ALA A 48 26.64 20.93 -15.42
CA ALA A 48 27.12 21.63 -14.21
C ALA A 48 28.59 21.32 -13.84
N ALA A 49 29.42 21.01 -14.82
CA ALA A 49 30.85 20.75 -14.57
C ALA A 49 31.73 21.83 -15.22
N MET A 50 31.71 23.05 -14.69
CA MET A 50 32.82 24.02 -14.84
C MET A 50 32.86 24.94 -13.61
N SER A 51 33.61 24.53 -12.60
CA SER A 51 34.43 25.42 -11.76
C SER A 51 35.30 24.58 -10.82
N SER A 52 36.45 24.20 -11.33
CA SER A 52 37.61 23.76 -10.54
C SER A 52 38.27 25.01 -10.00
N LEU A 53 38.37 25.10 -8.68
CA LEU A 53 39.42 25.71 -7.85
C LEU A 53 38.82 26.05 -6.49
N ILE A 54 38.79 25.06 -5.60
CA ILE A 54 38.55 25.30 -4.17
C ILE A 54 39.66 24.57 -3.41
N PRO A 55 40.41 25.24 -2.51
CA PRO A 55 41.40 24.61 -1.66
C PRO A 55 40.74 23.66 -0.67
N SER A 56 41.48 22.65 -0.23
CA SER A 56 41.10 21.61 0.71
C SER A 56 40.13 22.12 1.80
N ALA A 57 38.86 21.84 1.60
CA ALA A 57 37.85 22.03 2.63
C ALA A 57 38.09 20.98 3.70
N ALA A 58 38.41 21.41 4.91
CA ALA A 58 38.20 20.62 6.08
C ALA A 58 36.82 19.98 5.97
N THR A 59 36.74 18.67 6.16
CA THR A 59 35.48 17.92 6.24
C THR A 59 34.73 18.47 7.44
N PHE A 60 33.94 19.50 7.23
CA PHE A 60 32.85 19.78 8.16
C PHE A 60 31.94 18.58 8.07
N ALA A 61 31.99 17.70 9.04
CA ALA A 61 30.91 16.77 9.32
C ALA A 61 29.68 17.66 9.48
N GLN A 62 28.86 17.73 8.43
CA GLN A 62 27.59 18.43 8.48
C GLN A 62 26.78 17.67 9.52
N GLU A 63 26.58 18.26 10.68
CA GLU A 63 25.71 17.70 11.71
C GLU A 63 24.41 17.33 11.03
N LYS A 64 24.13 16.03 10.97
CA LYS A 64 22.94 15.48 10.34
C LYS A 64 21.75 15.92 11.16
N LYS A 65 21.19 17.09 10.80
CA LYS A 65 20.06 17.68 11.53
C LYS A 65 18.82 16.86 11.23
N TRP A 66 18.49 15.95 12.12
CA TRP A 66 17.27 15.15 12.06
C TRP A 66 16.04 16.05 12.19
N ASP A 67 14.99 15.75 11.42
CA ASP A 67 13.67 16.36 11.65
C ASP A 67 13.03 15.67 12.88
N PRO A 68 12.87 16.36 14.02
CA PRO A 68 12.29 15.77 15.22
C PRO A 68 10.78 15.63 15.14
N VAL A 69 10.15 16.28 14.16
CA VAL A 69 8.69 16.36 14.01
C VAL A 69 8.17 15.17 13.21
N VAL A 70 7.12 14.52 13.72
CA VAL A 70 6.40 13.48 12.96
C VAL A 70 5.56 14.13 11.89
N ARG A 71 5.79 13.71 10.63
CA ARG A 71 5.03 14.09 9.44
C ARG A 71 4.41 12.83 8.85
N ILE A 72 3.09 12.76 8.88
CA ILE A 72 2.33 11.60 8.43
C ILE A 72 1.78 11.86 7.03
N GLY A 73 2.01 10.91 6.09
CA GLY A 73 1.26 10.81 4.85
C GLY A 73 0.29 9.63 4.92
N TYR A 74 -0.94 9.79 4.43
CA TYR A 74 -1.94 8.74 4.52
C TYR A 74 -2.94 8.72 3.37
N ILE A 75 -3.46 7.53 3.08
CA ILE A 75 -4.64 7.32 2.23
C ILE A 75 -5.88 7.34 3.14
N PRO A 76 -7.04 7.88 2.69
CA PRO A 76 -8.24 7.99 3.52
C PRO A 76 -8.98 6.64 3.65
N ILE A 77 -8.33 5.69 4.28
CA ILE A 77 -8.87 4.36 4.62
C ILE A 77 -8.69 4.13 6.12
N THR A 78 -9.53 3.24 6.69
CA THR A 78 -9.51 2.96 8.13
C THR A 78 -8.17 2.39 8.62
N ASP A 79 -7.36 1.84 7.72
CA ASP A 79 -6.00 1.38 8.02
C ASP A 79 -5.09 2.47 8.59
N ALA A 80 -5.34 3.74 8.25
CA ALA A 80 -4.57 4.87 8.77
C ALA A 80 -4.99 5.29 10.20
N ALA A 81 -6.03 4.70 10.77
CA ALA A 81 -6.66 5.19 12.00
C ALA A 81 -5.68 5.33 13.18
N ALA A 82 -4.79 4.35 13.38
CA ALA A 82 -3.83 4.41 14.47
C ALA A 82 -2.87 5.61 14.36
N LEU A 83 -2.42 5.93 13.15
CA LEU A 83 -1.54 7.07 12.91
C LEU A 83 -2.27 8.40 13.13
N LEU A 84 -3.53 8.48 12.68
CA LEU A 84 -4.35 9.68 12.80
C LEU A 84 -4.75 9.93 14.26
N VAL A 85 -5.21 8.90 14.97
CA VAL A 85 -5.56 8.98 16.40
C VAL A 85 -4.34 9.31 17.26
N ALA A 86 -3.16 8.78 16.92
CA ALA A 86 -1.92 9.14 17.62
C ALA A 86 -1.61 10.64 17.51
N HIS A 87 -1.92 11.26 16.38
CA HIS A 87 -1.79 12.70 16.19
C HIS A 87 -2.89 13.47 16.94
N GLU A 88 -4.16 13.18 16.65
CA GLU A 88 -5.32 13.95 17.12
C GLU A 88 -5.47 13.92 18.65
N LEU A 89 -5.24 12.77 19.29
CA LEU A 89 -5.30 12.62 20.75
C LEU A 89 -3.98 12.89 21.46
N GLY A 90 -2.97 13.38 20.72
CA GLY A 90 -1.70 13.84 21.28
C GLY A 90 -0.85 12.73 21.89
N PHE A 91 -0.96 11.47 21.40
CA PHE A 91 -0.11 10.39 21.88
C PHE A 91 1.38 10.63 21.56
N PHE A 92 1.70 11.22 20.38
CA PHE A 92 3.08 11.64 20.10
C PHE A 92 3.59 12.66 21.11
N LYS A 93 2.75 13.64 21.47
CA LYS A 93 3.12 14.67 22.46
C LYS A 93 3.38 14.08 23.85
N LYS A 94 2.66 13.01 24.24
CA LYS A 94 2.92 12.29 25.51
C LYS A 94 4.29 11.63 25.53
N GLU A 95 4.83 11.25 24.36
CA GLU A 95 6.18 10.74 24.18
C GLU A 95 7.23 11.86 23.98
N GLY A 96 6.84 13.13 24.15
CA GLY A 96 7.73 14.28 23.95
C GLY A 96 8.04 14.59 22.47
N ILE A 97 7.22 14.09 21.54
CA ILE A 97 7.42 14.23 20.10
C ILE A 97 6.34 15.13 19.52
N ASP A 98 6.75 16.17 18.79
CA ASP A 98 5.82 17.00 18.05
C ASP A 98 5.38 16.30 16.74
N SER A 99 4.12 16.52 16.37
CA SER A 99 3.57 16.06 15.09
C SER A 99 2.80 17.18 14.41
N VAL A 100 2.87 17.24 13.10
CA VAL A 100 2.09 18.19 12.31
C VAL A 100 0.89 17.50 11.67
N ARG A 101 -0.11 18.29 11.27
CA ARG A 101 -1.32 17.79 10.64
C ARG A 101 -1.00 16.78 9.54
N PRO A 102 -1.57 15.57 9.58
CA PRO A 102 -1.37 14.54 8.59
C PRO A 102 -1.74 15.01 7.17
N THR A 103 -0.97 14.57 6.19
CA THR A 103 -1.17 14.92 4.78
C THR A 103 -1.98 13.83 4.08
N LEU A 104 -3.19 14.15 3.65
CA LEU A 104 -4.04 13.26 2.89
C LEU A 104 -3.53 13.14 1.45
N ILE A 105 -3.37 11.91 1.00
CA ILE A 105 -3.02 11.54 -0.38
C ILE A 105 -4.13 10.61 -0.91
N ARG A 106 -4.58 10.80 -2.16
CA ARG A 106 -5.74 10.06 -2.68
C ARG A 106 -5.41 8.72 -3.32
N GLY A 107 -4.14 8.42 -3.59
CA GLY A 107 -3.73 7.21 -4.29
C GLY A 107 -2.35 6.71 -3.87
N TRP A 108 -2.08 5.42 -4.10
CA TRP A 108 -0.85 4.78 -3.65
C TRP A 108 0.40 5.25 -4.39
N SER A 109 0.33 5.48 -5.72
CA SER A 109 1.48 5.99 -6.48
C SER A 109 1.95 7.35 -5.94
N PRO A 110 1.09 8.38 -5.83
CA PRO A 110 1.52 9.66 -5.27
C PRO A 110 1.93 9.57 -3.78
N LEU A 111 1.40 8.61 -2.99
CA LEU A 111 1.88 8.38 -1.63
C LEU A 111 3.32 7.87 -1.62
N VAL A 112 3.62 6.87 -2.46
CA VAL A 112 4.98 6.31 -2.61
C VAL A 112 5.96 7.39 -3.06
N GLU A 113 5.60 8.20 -4.05
CA GLU A 113 6.42 9.30 -4.55
C GLU A 113 6.68 10.38 -3.50
N ALA A 114 5.63 10.76 -2.75
CA ALA A 114 5.73 11.74 -1.67
C ALA A 114 6.60 11.23 -0.50
N PHE A 115 6.49 9.94 -0.14
CA PHE A 115 7.36 9.31 0.83
C PHE A 115 8.81 9.26 0.32
N ALA A 116 9.02 8.82 -0.90
CA ALA A 116 10.35 8.75 -1.50
C ALA A 116 11.04 10.11 -1.62
N SER A 117 10.27 11.19 -1.73
CA SER A 117 10.78 12.58 -1.73
C SER A 117 10.87 13.23 -0.34
N HIS A 118 10.73 12.45 0.74
CA HIS A 118 10.82 12.91 2.13
C HIS A 118 9.79 14.00 2.52
N ARG A 119 8.62 14.06 1.87
CA ARG A 119 7.54 14.98 2.28
C ARG A 119 6.97 14.63 3.65
N PHE A 120 7.06 13.37 4.04
CA PHE A 120 6.73 12.84 5.36
C PHE A 120 7.69 11.72 5.74
N ASN A 121 7.84 11.47 7.03
CA ASN A 121 8.76 10.48 7.59
C ASN A 121 8.04 9.27 8.19
N LEU A 122 6.72 9.31 8.26
CA LEU A 122 5.87 8.24 8.77
C LEU A 122 4.68 8.03 7.84
N THR A 123 4.37 6.80 7.51
CA THR A 123 3.21 6.47 6.67
C THR A 123 2.75 5.04 6.90
N HIS A 124 1.55 4.72 6.44
CA HIS A 124 1.11 3.35 6.24
C HIS A 124 1.21 2.96 4.77
N MET A 125 1.49 1.71 4.50
CA MET A 125 1.49 1.17 3.13
C MET A 125 0.90 -0.24 3.12
N LEU A 126 0.22 -0.59 2.02
CA LEU A 126 -0.11 -1.98 1.71
C LEU A 126 1.17 -2.81 1.69
N ILE A 127 1.21 -3.93 2.41
CA ILE A 127 2.47 -4.65 2.69
C ILE A 127 3.34 -4.96 1.47
N PRO A 128 2.81 -5.29 0.27
CA PRO A 128 3.65 -5.53 -0.91
C PRO A 128 4.42 -4.28 -1.38
N ILE A 129 3.92 -3.05 -1.12
CA ILE A 129 4.55 -1.80 -1.59
C ILE A 129 5.95 -1.60 -1.00
N PRO A 130 6.17 -1.57 0.33
CA PRO A 130 7.50 -1.35 0.89
C PRO A 130 8.46 -2.50 0.55
N ILE A 131 7.97 -3.74 0.39
CA ILE A 131 8.79 -4.86 -0.05
C ILE A 131 9.30 -4.58 -1.47
N TRP A 132 8.40 -4.20 -2.40
CA TRP A 132 8.78 -3.86 -3.76
C TRP A 132 9.74 -2.65 -3.81
N MET A 133 9.46 -1.58 -3.06
CA MET A 133 10.34 -0.41 -2.97
C MET A 133 11.75 -0.80 -2.49
N ARG A 134 11.84 -1.66 -1.47
CA ARG A 134 13.12 -2.11 -0.90
C ARG A 134 13.91 -2.97 -1.87
N TYR A 135 13.30 -3.98 -2.46
CA TYR A 135 14.01 -4.99 -3.23
C TYR A 135 14.18 -4.62 -4.71
N ASN A 136 13.20 -3.99 -5.34
CA ASN A 136 13.30 -3.59 -6.75
C ASN A 136 13.94 -2.21 -6.91
N ASN A 137 13.46 -1.21 -6.16
CA ASN A 137 13.95 0.15 -6.28
C ASN A 137 15.17 0.45 -5.40
N LYS A 138 15.56 -0.51 -4.52
CA LYS A 138 16.64 -0.33 -3.53
C LYS A 138 16.42 0.86 -2.61
N TYR A 139 15.16 1.25 -2.40
CA TYR A 139 14.83 2.40 -1.56
C TYR A 139 15.05 2.06 -0.08
N PRO A 140 15.77 2.90 0.69
CA PRO A 140 16.12 2.64 2.09
C PRO A 140 14.93 2.95 3.00
N LEU A 141 14.08 1.97 3.24
CA LEU A 141 12.95 2.02 4.17
C LEU A 141 12.90 0.78 5.08
N LYS A 142 12.11 0.88 6.13
CA LYS A 142 11.78 -0.23 7.04
C LYS A 142 10.28 -0.33 7.24
N ILE A 143 9.78 -1.55 7.29
CA ILE A 143 8.51 -1.89 7.90
C ILE A 143 8.79 -2.00 9.40
N THR A 144 8.14 -1.17 10.19
CA THR A 144 8.46 -1.03 11.63
C THR A 144 7.37 -1.57 12.54
N ALA A 145 6.14 -1.67 12.06
CA ALA A 145 5.02 -2.26 12.79
C ALA A 145 3.93 -2.77 11.84
N TRP A 146 3.08 -3.65 12.35
CA TRP A 146 1.77 -3.92 11.76
C TRP A 146 0.84 -2.74 12.05
N ASP A 147 0.09 -2.32 11.04
CA ASP A 147 -0.92 -1.28 11.18
C ASP A 147 -2.32 -1.91 11.20
N HIS A 148 -2.58 -2.81 10.25
CA HIS A 148 -3.89 -3.41 10.06
C HIS A 148 -3.83 -4.83 9.47
N THR A 149 -4.76 -5.68 9.87
CA THR A 149 -4.96 -7.04 9.32
C THR A 149 -6.41 -7.24 8.89
N ASN A 150 -6.67 -8.02 7.84
CA ASN A 150 -8.00 -8.23 7.25
C ASN A 150 -8.68 -6.91 6.81
N GLY A 151 -9.98 -6.74 7.10
CA GLY A 151 -10.75 -5.48 6.98
C GLY A 151 -11.05 -5.03 5.55
N SER A 152 -10.82 -5.88 4.56
CA SER A 152 -11.13 -5.59 3.16
C SER A 152 -12.17 -6.55 2.62
N ALA A 153 -12.87 -6.15 1.56
CA ALA A 153 -13.88 -6.98 0.91
C ALA A 153 -13.83 -6.85 -0.62
N ILE A 154 -14.35 -7.87 -1.26
CA ILE A 154 -14.71 -7.83 -2.68
C ILE A 154 -16.14 -7.36 -2.77
N ILE A 155 -16.32 -6.21 -3.39
CA ILE A 155 -17.62 -5.60 -3.68
C ILE A 155 -17.93 -5.80 -5.15
N VAL A 156 -19.17 -6.21 -5.44
CA VAL A 156 -19.67 -6.32 -6.80
C VAL A 156 -20.99 -5.56 -6.94
N HIS A 157 -21.29 -5.06 -8.13
CA HIS A 157 -22.58 -4.42 -8.38
C HIS A 157 -23.71 -5.47 -8.30
N LYS A 158 -24.83 -5.14 -7.65
CA LYS A 158 -25.96 -6.06 -7.46
C LYS A 158 -26.50 -6.61 -8.78
N ASP A 159 -26.50 -5.78 -9.83
CA ASP A 159 -26.98 -6.14 -11.19
C ASP A 159 -25.88 -6.75 -12.06
N SER A 160 -24.66 -6.98 -11.57
CA SER A 160 -23.54 -7.52 -12.37
C SER A 160 -23.72 -8.98 -12.80
N GLY A 161 -24.62 -9.69 -12.12
CA GLY A 161 -24.78 -11.14 -12.25
C GLY A 161 -23.73 -11.95 -11.48
N ILE A 162 -22.79 -11.29 -10.80
CA ILE A 162 -21.73 -11.95 -10.03
C ILE A 162 -22.27 -12.39 -8.67
N ASN A 163 -22.29 -13.69 -8.42
CA ASN A 163 -22.67 -14.31 -7.16
C ASN A 163 -21.56 -15.22 -6.59
N SER A 164 -20.58 -15.51 -7.40
CA SER A 164 -19.40 -16.31 -7.02
C SER A 164 -18.18 -15.87 -7.83
N PRO A 165 -16.96 -16.25 -7.44
CA PRO A 165 -15.76 -15.96 -8.21
C PRO A 165 -15.77 -16.50 -9.67
N LYS A 166 -16.56 -17.55 -9.95
CA LYS A 166 -16.71 -18.10 -11.30
C LYS A 166 -17.40 -17.14 -12.28
N ASP A 167 -18.16 -16.18 -11.76
CA ASP A 167 -18.97 -15.25 -12.56
C ASP A 167 -18.16 -14.02 -13.04
N PHE A 168 -16.86 -13.95 -12.75
CA PHE A 168 -16.00 -12.85 -13.19
C PHE A 168 -15.55 -12.92 -14.65
N GLY A 169 -15.93 -13.97 -15.39
CA GLY A 169 -15.66 -14.07 -16.82
C GLY A 169 -16.27 -12.92 -17.61
N GLY A 170 -15.46 -12.23 -18.42
CA GLY A 170 -15.87 -11.06 -19.21
C GLY A 170 -16.05 -9.76 -18.43
N LYS A 171 -15.61 -9.69 -17.15
CA LYS A 171 -15.88 -8.60 -16.23
C LYS A 171 -14.68 -7.66 -16.06
N GLN A 172 -14.97 -6.41 -15.60
CA GLN A 172 -13.99 -5.39 -15.24
C GLN A 172 -13.87 -5.32 -13.73
N PHE A 173 -12.67 -5.47 -13.18
CA PHE A 173 -12.42 -5.53 -11.74
C PHE A 173 -11.32 -4.56 -11.33
N ALA A 174 -11.58 -3.74 -10.30
CA ALA A 174 -10.62 -2.76 -9.83
C ALA A 174 -9.90 -3.22 -8.55
N VAL A 175 -8.61 -2.90 -8.48
CA VAL A 175 -7.77 -3.03 -7.29
C VAL A 175 -7.11 -1.68 -6.99
N PRO A 176 -6.75 -1.38 -5.71
CA PRO A 176 -6.24 -0.05 -5.36
C PRO A 176 -4.82 0.21 -5.85
N TYR A 177 -4.06 -0.84 -6.09
CA TYR A 177 -2.69 -0.78 -6.59
C TYR A 177 -2.22 -2.17 -7.04
N TRP A 178 -1.27 -2.21 -7.99
CA TRP A 178 -0.73 -3.49 -8.43
C TRP A 178 0.00 -4.23 -7.31
N TYR A 179 0.82 -3.52 -6.53
CA TYR A 179 1.49 -4.05 -5.34
C TYR A 179 0.58 -3.95 -4.11
N SER A 180 -0.54 -4.66 -4.13
CA SER A 180 -1.50 -4.68 -3.04
C SER A 180 -1.90 -6.10 -2.66
N ILE A 181 -2.14 -6.32 -1.38
CA ILE A 181 -2.73 -7.57 -0.89
C ILE A 181 -4.10 -7.83 -1.54
N HIS A 182 -4.85 -6.76 -1.83
CA HIS A 182 -6.13 -6.83 -2.55
C HIS A 182 -5.99 -7.48 -3.92
N ASN A 183 -4.94 -7.10 -4.67
CA ASN A 183 -4.63 -7.69 -5.96
C ASN A 183 -4.28 -9.18 -5.81
N ILE A 184 -3.43 -9.53 -4.85
CA ILE A 184 -3.01 -10.91 -4.60
C ILE A 184 -4.22 -11.79 -4.25
N VAL A 185 -5.03 -11.37 -3.27
CA VAL A 185 -6.21 -12.13 -2.82
C VAL A 185 -7.23 -12.27 -3.94
N SER A 186 -7.51 -11.19 -4.69
CA SER A 186 -8.47 -11.21 -5.79
C SER A 186 -8.04 -12.17 -6.90
N GLN A 187 -6.76 -12.15 -7.28
CA GLN A 187 -6.24 -13.09 -8.27
C GLN A 187 -6.29 -14.53 -7.80
N LYS A 188 -5.93 -14.78 -6.52
CA LYS A 188 -5.99 -16.11 -5.94
C LYS A 188 -7.38 -16.72 -6.12
N ILE A 189 -8.42 -16.04 -5.64
CA ILE A 189 -9.80 -16.57 -5.72
C ILE A 189 -10.32 -16.71 -7.15
N MET A 190 -9.93 -15.81 -8.05
CA MET A 190 -10.33 -15.89 -9.46
C MET A 190 -9.64 -17.05 -10.16
N LYS A 191 -8.34 -17.23 -9.97
CA LYS A 191 -7.58 -18.36 -10.53
C LYS A 191 -8.13 -19.71 -10.00
N GLU A 192 -8.43 -19.83 -8.72
CA GLU A 192 -9.06 -21.00 -8.12
C GLU A 192 -10.45 -21.30 -8.71
N ALA A 193 -11.14 -20.28 -9.17
CA ALA A 193 -12.44 -20.39 -9.85
C ALA A 193 -12.33 -20.64 -11.36
N GLY A 194 -11.12 -20.76 -11.91
CA GLY A 194 -10.88 -20.93 -13.36
C GLY A 194 -10.97 -19.65 -14.17
N ILE A 195 -10.92 -18.50 -13.52
CA ILE A 195 -10.90 -17.17 -14.16
C ILE A 195 -9.45 -16.69 -14.27
N THR A 196 -9.06 -16.24 -15.45
CA THR A 196 -7.73 -15.69 -15.74
C THR A 196 -7.74 -14.17 -15.61
N PRO A 197 -7.05 -13.58 -14.62
CA PRO A 197 -6.84 -12.14 -14.54
C PRO A 197 -5.99 -11.67 -15.72
N VAL A 198 -6.45 -10.60 -16.39
CA VAL A 198 -5.72 -9.97 -17.50
C VAL A 198 -5.65 -8.46 -17.28
N ILE A 199 -4.70 -7.80 -17.97
CA ILE A 199 -4.60 -6.33 -17.99
C ILE A 199 -4.69 -5.89 -19.44
N ARG A 200 -5.80 -5.26 -19.77
CA ARG A 200 -6.11 -4.77 -21.13
C ARG A 200 -6.82 -3.42 -21.06
N PRO A 201 -6.87 -2.66 -22.15
CA PRO A 201 -7.78 -1.52 -22.25
C PRO A 201 -9.23 -1.95 -21.93
N GLN A 202 -9.97 -1.13 -21.20
CA GLN A 202 -11.36 -1.45 -20.80
C GLN A 202 -12.28 -1.75 -21.98
N THR A 203 -11.96 -1.20 -23.16
CA THR A 203 -12.70 -1.45 -24.42
C THR A 203 -12.34 -2.77 -25.10
N ALA A 204 -11.32 -3.49 -24.62
CA ALA A 204 -10.90 -4.74 -25.21
C ALA A 204 -11.94 -5.83 -24.99
N LYS A 205 -12.15 -6.66 -26.02
CA LYS A 205 -13.01 -7.84 -25.89
C LYS A 205 -12.31 -8.86 -24.98
N LEU A 206 -13.00 -9.29 -23.95
CA LEU A 206 -12.53 -10.32 -23.01
C LEU A 206 -13.03 -11.69 -23.44
N GLY A 207 -12.22 -12.70 -23.16
CA GLY A 207 -12.65 -14.09 -23.25
C GLY A 207 -13.64 -14.47 -22.15
N PRO A 208 -14.37 -15.58 -22.29
CA PRO A 208 -15.39 -15.99 -21.34
C PRO A 208 -14.84 -16.31 -19.95
N ASN A 209 -13.55 -16.62 -19.83
CA ASN A 209 -12.86 -16.89 -18.57
C ASN A 209 -11.81 -15.84 -18.23
N GLU A 210 -11.82 -14.66 -18.87
CA GLU A 210 -10.91 -13.57 -18.57
C GLU A 210 -11.62 -12.52 -17.72
N CYS A 211 -10.94 -12.01 -16.68
CA CYS A 211 -11.35 -10.85 -15.91
C CYS A 211 -10.31 -9.75 -16.07
N ASN A 212 -10.72 -8.58 -16.56
CA ASN A 212 -9.80 -7.47 -16.74
C ASN A 212 -9.58 -6.72 -15.41
N PHE A 213 -8.32 -6.67 -14.97
CA PHE A 213 -7.91 -5.93 -13.79
C PHE A 213 -7.45 -4.54 -14.18
N LEU A 214 -7.86 -3.56 -13.36
CA LEU A 214 -7.45 -2.17 -13.50
C LEU A 214 -7.17 -1.56 -12.13
N VAL A 215 -6.37 -0.50 -12.10
CA VAL A 215 -6.08 0.24 -10.87
C VAL A 215 -6.96 1.47 -10.80
N LEU A 216 -7.69 1.61 -9.69
CA LEU A 216 -8.39 2.84 -9.32
C LEU A 216 -7.97 3.26 -7.92
N ASN A 217 -7.92 4.58 -7.68
CA ASN A 217 -7.75 5.05 -6.29
C ASN A 217 -8.96 4.64 -5.45
N PRO A 218 -8.78 4.31 -4.18
CA PRO A 218 -9.89 3.88 -3.33
C PRO A 218 -11.13 4.78 -3.37
N PRO A 219 -11.03 6.13 -3.30
CA PRO A 219 -12.20 7.00 -3.38
C PRO A 219 -12.94 6.98 -4.73
N ASP A 220 -12.29 6.52 -5.79
CA ASP A 220 -12.84 6.50 -7.15
C ASP A 220 -13.58 5.19 -7.46
N MET A 221 -13.43 4.14 -6.61
CA MET A 221 -14.04 2.83 -6.83
C MET A 221 -15.57 2.80 -6.68
N PRO A 222 -16.16 3.35 -5.58
CA PRO A 222 -17.62 3.36 -5.47
C PRO A 222 -18.32 4.14 -6.60
N PRO A 223 -17.87 5.35 -7.01
CA PRO A 223 -18.42 6.02 -8.17
C PRO A 223 -18.31 5.22 -9.47
N ALA A 224 -17.17 4.55 -9.70
CA ALA A 224 -16.98 3.71 -10.87
C ALA A 224 -17.92 2.49 -10.88
N LEU A 225 -18.18 1.90 -9.72
CA LEU A 225 -19.17 0.82 -9.57
C LEU A 225 -20.59 1.33 -9.85
N ALA A 226 -20.97 2.48 -9.29
CA ALA A 226 -22.29 3.09 -9.49
C ALA A 226 -22.54 3.42 -10.98
N ALA A 227 -21.50 3.89 -11.67
CA ALA A 227 -21.53 4.16 -13.11
C ALA A 227 -21.48 2.90 -13.97
N LYS A 228 -21.32 1.71 -13.36
CA LYS A 228 -21.17 0.42 -14.04
C LYS A 228 -19.98 0.39 -15.02
N SER A 229 -18.97 1.24 -14.80
CA SER A 229 -17.71 1.20 -15.54
C SER A 229 -16.79 0.08 -15.07
N ILE A 230 -17.04 -0.45 -13.88
CA ILE A 230 -16.48 -1.69 -13.34
C ILE A 230 -17.61 -2.56 -12.80
N ASP A 231 -17.41 -3.87 -12.78
CA ASP A 231 -18.37 -4.84 -12.24
C ASP A 231 -18.14 -5.13 -10.75
N GLY A 232 -16.91 -4.89 -10.29
CA GLY A 232 -16.53 -5.07 -8.89
C GLY A 232 -15.15 -4.51 -8.58
N TYR A 233 -14.80 -4.51 -7.29
CA TYR A 233 -13.49 -4.09 -6.81
C TYR A 233 -13.15 -4.78 -5.48
N CYS A 234 -11.87 -4.73 -5.10
CA CYS A 234 -11.41 -5.11 -3.77
C CYS A 234 -10.69 -3.93 -3.13
N VAL A 235 -11.10 -3.52 -1.94
CA VAL A 235 -10.54 -2.36 -1.23
C VAL A 235 -10.81 -2.45 0.28
N ALA A 236 -10.12 -1.60 1.06
CA ALA A 236 -10.36 -1.41 2.49
C ALA A 236 -11.54 -0.47 2.77
N GLU A 237 -11.98 -0.43 4.04
CA GLU A 237 -12.98 0.55 4.50
C GLU A 237 -12.43 1.99 4.48
N PRO A 238 -13.31 2.98 4.29
CA PRO A 238 -14.80 2.93 4.27
C PRO A 238 -15.40 2.65 2.90
N PHE A 239 -14.61 2.32 1.89
CA PHE A 239 -15.07 2.24 0.49
C PHE A 239 -15.89 0.97 0.21
N ASN A 240 -15.82 -0.06 1.05
CA ASN A 240 -16.73 -1.19 0.96
C ASN A 240 -18.14 -0.79 1.41
N ALA A 241 -18.26 -0.19 2.59
CA ALA A 241 -19.54 0.35 3.09
C ALA A 241 -20.14 1.39 2.12
N LEU A 242 -19.32 2.31 1.58
CA LEU A 242 -19.79 3.26 0.57
C LEU A 242 -20.28 2.56 -0.70
N GLY A 243 -19.62 1.49 -1.12
CA GLY A 243 -20.06 0.66 -2.24
C GLY A 243 -21.46 0.08 -2.02
N GLU A 244 -21.72 -0.44 -0.83
CA GLU A 244 -23.03 -1.01 -0.50
C GLU A 244 -24.13 0.07 -0.34
N ILE A 245 -23.82 1.18 0.35
CA ILE A 245 -24.79 2.20 0.70
C ILE A 245 -25.10 3.15 -0.48
N LYS A 246 -24.10 3.49 -1.28
CA LYS A 246 -24.18 4.58 -2.28
C LYS A 246 -24.02 4.12 -3.73
N ALA A 247 -23.45 2.93 -3.98
CA ALA A 247 -23.05 2.53 -5.34
C ALA A 247 -23.78 1.27 -5.86
N GLY A 248 -24.85 0.84 -5.18
CA GLY A 248 -25.58 -0.36 -5.58
C GLY A 248 -24.76 -1.65 -5.47
N GLY A 249 -23.71 -1.61 -4.65
CA GLY A 249 -22.85 -2.75 -4.39
C GLY A 249 -23.42 -3.75 -3.39
N LYS A 250 -22.82 -4.93 -3.37
CA LYS A 250 -22.98 -5.94 -2.31
C LYS A 250 -21.61 -6.54 -2.01
N VAL A 251 -21.37 -6.93 -0.77
CA VAL A 251 -20.20 -7.75 -0.42
C VAL A 251 -20.37 -9.12 -1.06
N LEU A 252 -19.41 -9.51 -1.90
CA LEU A 252 -19.31 -10.86 -2.42
C LEU A 252 -18.55 -11.75 -1.43
N ARG A 253 -17.43 -11.25 -0.91
CA ARG A 253 -16.58 -11.99 0.04
C ARG A 253 -15.64 -11.05 0.79
N PHE A 254 -15.45 -11.30 2.09
CA PHE A 254 -14.37 -10.64 2.84
C PHE A 254 -13.02 -11.31 2.54
N THR A 255 -11.97 -10.51 2.49
CA THR A 255 -10.62 -11.01 2.24
C THR A 255 -10.12 -11.92 3.36
N GLY A 256 -10.57 -11.68 4.61
CA GLY A 256 -10.28 -12.52 5.76
C GLY A 256 -10.87 -13.93 5.67
N ASP A 257 -11.92 -14.15 4.85
CA ASP A 257 -12.47 -15.48 4.58
C ASP A 257 -11.64 -16.27 3.55
N VAL A 258 -10.81 -15.56 2.78
CA VAL A 258 -9.90 -16.15 1.79
C VAL A 258 -8.56 -16.47 2.45
N TRP A 259 -8.09 -15.54 3.26
CA TRP A 259 -6.81 -15.64 3.97
C TRP A 259 -6.95 -15.00 5.35
N LYS A 260 -7.25 -15.83 6.35
CA LYS A 260 -7.45 -15.36 7.73
C LYS A 260 -6.20 -14.72 8.31
N GLY A 261 -6.36 -13.53 8.87
CA GLY A 261 -5.28 -12.80 9.53
C GLY A 261 -4.22 -12.26 8.55
N HIS A 262 -4.54 -12.18 7.25
CA HIS A 262 -3.59 -11.62 6.29
C HIS A 262 -3.20 -10.19 6.65
N PRO A 263 -1.92 -9.82 6.45
CA PRO A 263 -1.51 -8.43 6.62
C PRO A 263 -2.17 -7.55 5.55
N CYS A 264 -2.71 -6.41 5.94
CA CYS A 264 -3.21 -5.40 4.99
C CYS A 264 -2.21 -4.25 4.87
N CYS A 265 -2.15 -3.39 5.87
CA CYS A 265 -1.20 -2.29 5.92
C CYS A 265 -0.15 -2.47 7.02
N VAL A 266 0.98 -1.82 6.80
CA VAL A 266 2.13 -1.78 7.71
C VAL A 266 2.59 -0.34 7.89
N VAL A 267 3.12 -0.03 9.06
CA VAL A 267 3.79 1.24 9.35
C VAL A 267 5.16 1.24 8.70
N VAL A 268 5.47 2.31 7.97
CA VAL A 268 6.70 2.46 7.21
C VAL A 268 7.41 3.75 7.59
N MET A 269 8.72 3.63 7.80
CA MET A 269 9.65 4.74 8.07
C MET A 269 10.84 4.67 7.12
N HIS A 270 11.53 5.79 6.93
CA HIS A 270 12.84 5.76 6.26
C HIS A 270 13.83 4.96 7.09
N GLU A 271 14.72 4.21 6.44
CA GLU A 271 15.70 3.38 7.15
C GLU A 271 16.58 4.19 8.09
N ALA A 272 16.94 5.42 7.68
CA ALA A 272 17.72 6.32 8.51
C ALA A 272 16.99 6.72 9.80
N ASP A 273 15.66 6.96 9.74
CA ASP A 273 14.87 7.30 10.92
C ASP A 273 14.66 6.09 11.85
N ALA A 274 14.53 4.90 11.28
CA ALA A 274 14.23 3.68 12.03
C ALA A 274 15.48 3.00 12.63
N MET A 275 16.67 3.20 12.04
CA MET A 275 17.86 2.40 12.36
C MET A 275 19.04 3.21 12.88
N ASP A 276 19.01 4.53 12.80
CA ASP A 276 20.08 5.35 13.33
C ASP A 276 20.06 5.32 14.87
N PRO A 277 21.18 4.96 15.54
CA PRO A 277 21.23 4.92 16.99
C PRO A 277 20.85 6.23 17.67
N ASP A 278 21.18 7.38 17.06
CA ASP A 278 20.86 8.70 17.59
C ASP A 278 19.35 9.02 17.50
N ARG A 279 18.62 8.26 16.68
CA ARG A 279 17.16 8.34 16.51
C ARG A 279 16.39 7.28 17.29
N ALA A 280 17.07 6.35 17.93
CA ALA A 280 16.42 5.18 18.57
C ALA A 280 15.33 5.59 19.58
N ALA A 281 15.57 6.58 20.42
CA ALA A 281 14.59 7.09 21.37
C ALA A 281 13.37 7.72 20.70
N TRP A 282 13.59 8.49 19.64
CA TRP A 282 12.50 9.08 18.84
C TRP A 282 11.69 8.00 18.13
N ALA A 283 12.34 7.05 17.47
CA ALA A 283 11.67 5.95 16.79
C ALA A 283 10.85 5.10 17.77
N GLN A 284 11.38 4.82 18.96
CA GLN A 284 10.67 4.11 20.02
C GLN A 284 9.44 4.90 20.49
N GLY A 285 9.56 6.20 20.75
CA GLY A 285 8.45 7.06 21.14
C GLY A 285 7.35 7.12 20.07
N VAL A 286 7.73 7.16 18.77
CA VAL A 286 6.75 7.07 17.66
C VAL A 286 5.96 5.77 17.75
N HIS A 287 6.61 4.62 17.97
CA HIS A 287 5.93 3.34 18.11
C HIS A 287 5.07 3.24 19.36
N ASN A 288 5.53 3.77 20.50
CA ASN A 288 4.73 3.82 21.72
C ASN A 288 3.42 4.59 21.49
N ALA A 289 3.50 5.73 20.82
CA ALA A 289 2.34 6.55 20.48
C ALA A 289 1.35 5.80 19.56
N ILE A 290 1.85 5.07 18.54
CA ILE A 290 1.00 4.28 17.63
C ILE A 290 0.35 3.11 18.38
N ILE A 291 1.09 2.40 19.23
CA ILE A 291 0.55 1.29 20.03
C ILE A 291 -0.53 1.79 21.00
N ALA A 292 -0.28 2.93 21.68
CA ALA A 292 -1.27 3.54 22.55
C ALA A 292 -2.56 3.92 21.77
N ALA A 293 -2.41 4.44 20.56
CA ALA A 293 -3.54 4.75 19.69
C ALA A 293 -4.30 3.48 19.25
N GLN A 294 -3.61 2.39 18.91
CA GLN A 294 -4.23 1.11 18.57
C GLN A 294 -5.04 0.52 19.73
N ILE A 295 -4.48 0.58 20.95
CA ILE A 295 -5.19 0.15 22.17
C ILE A 295 -6.45 1.00 22.37
N HIS A 296 -6.30 2.32 22.29
CA HIS A 296 -7.42 3.27 22.44
C HIS A 296 -8.54 3.02 21.41
N LEU A 297 -8.18 2.81 20.15
CA LEU A 297 -9.12 2.44 19.08
C LEU A 297 -9.87 1.14 19.38
N GLY A 298 -9.18 0.15 19.94
CA GLY A 298 -9.78 -1.12 20.33
C GLY A 298 -10.81 -1.00 21.44
N GLU A 299 -10.58 -0.09 22.38
CA GLU A 299 -11.42 0.15 23.56
C GLU A 299 -12.58 1.12 23.29
N ASN A 300 -12.43 2.03 22.29
CA ASN A 300 -13.38 3.14 22.04
C ASN A 300 -13.90 3.15 20.60
N ARG A 301 -14.24 1.99 20.04
CA ARG A 301 -14.57 1.81 18.61
C ARG A 301 -15.69 2.71 18.10
N GLU A 302 -16.77 2.86 18.87
CA GLU A 302 -17.94 3.66 18.46
C GLU A 302 -17.59 5.15 18.40
N GLU A 303 -16.84 5.66 19.39
CA GLU A 303 -16.39 7.06 19.43
C GLU A 303 -15.41 7.36 18.29
N MET A 304 -14.49 6.43 18.03
CA MET A 304 -13.45 6.61 17.01
C MET A 304 -13.97 6.40 15.57
N ALA A 305 -15.18 5.90 15.38
CA ALA A 305 -15.82 5.76 14.07
C ALA A 305 -16.56 7.03 13.61
N GLN A 306 -16.69 8.05 14.44
CA GLN A 306 -17.31 9.34 14.14
C GLN A 306 -16.30 10.34 13.55
#